data_c03e37a14aff36c6e46ae367a6e9bf27
#
_entry.id   c03e37a14aff36c6e46ae367a6e9bf27
#
_cell.length_a   1.000
_cell.length_b   1.000
_cell.length_c   1.000
_cell.angle_alpha   90.00
_cell.angle_beta   90.00
_cell.angle_gamma   90.00
#
_symmetry.space_group_name_H-M   'P 1'
#
loop_
_entity.id
_entity.type
_entity.pdbx_description
1 polymer ?
#
loop_
_entity_poly.entity_id
_entity_poly.type
_entity_poly.pdbx_seq_one_letter_code
_entity_poly.pdbx_strand_id
1 'polypeptide(L)'
;MPSMVVVGSINLDIVARAARLPTPAAKVTDALIMRYPGGSAANQALAARRLGANVALIGRVGRDADADAALALLREGGVDIAGVDAVPDAATGVALIA
;
A
#
# COMPACT_ATOMS: atom_id res chain seq x y z
N MET A 1 -22.68 12.57 -2.17
CA MET A 1 -21.57 11.61 -2.24
C MET A 1 -21.47 10.88 -0.92
N PRO A 2 -21.45 9.54 -0.89
CA PRO A 2 -21.25 8.82 0.35
C PRO A 2 -19.87 9.15 0.94
N SER A 3 -19.82 9.20 2.27
CA SER A 3 -18.59 9.38 3.02
C SER A 3 -18.29 8.13 3.81
N MET A 4 -17.03 7.72 3.84
CA MET A 4 -16.62 6.47 4.47
C MET A 4 -15.31 6.69 5.22
N VAL A 5 -15.22 6.11 6.40
CA VAL A 5 -13.98 6.06 7.18
C VAL A 5 -13.56 4.59 7.28
N VAL A 6 -12.34 4.31 6.89
CA VAL A 6 -11.75 2.97 6.97
C VAL A 6 -10.62 3.00 7.99
N VAL A 7 -10.60 2.05 8.91
CA VAL A 7 -9.60 1.95 9.97
C VAL A 7 -8.88 0.62 9.85
N GLY A 8 -7.55 0.64 9.82
CA GLY A 8 -6.79 -0.60 9.83
C GLY A 8 -5.41 -0.51 9.21
N SER A 9 -4.96 -1.61 8.65
CA SER A 9 -3.59 -1.81 8.21
C SER A 9 -3.25 -1.15 6.89
N ILE A 10 -2.05 -0.59 6.84
CA ILE A 10 -1.44 0.02 5.65
C ILE A 10 -0.06 -0.59 5.47
N ASN A 11 0.17 -1.16 4.30
CA ASN A 11 1.45 -1.75 3.92
C ASN A 11 1.89 -1.18 2.57
N LEU A 12 3.13 -1.43 2.21
CA LEU A 12 3.60 -1.29 0.83
C LEU A 12 3.74 -2.69 0.24
N ASP A 13 3.06 -2.94 -0.87
CA ASP A 13 3.20 -4.17 -1.63
C ASP A 13 4.20 -3.96 -2.76
N ILE A 14 5.22 -4.79 -2.80
CA ILE A 14 6.22 -4.81 -3.86
C ILE A 14 5.97 -6.07 -4.68
N VAL A 15 5.56 -5.88 -5.93
CA VAL A 15 5.19 -6.97 -6.83
C VAL A 15 6.27 -7.13 -7.89
N ALA A 16 6.85 -8.30 -7.99
CA ALA A 16 7.78 -8.66 -9.06
C ALA A 16 7.03 -9.47 -10.10
N ARG A 17 6.92 -8.93 -11.30
CA ARG A 17 6.35 -9.64 -12.46
C ARG A 17 7.47 -10.14 -13.34
N ALA A 18 7.53 -11.46 -13.52
CA ALA A 18 8.54 -12.10 -14.33
C ALA A 18 7.87 -13.04 -15.35
N ALA A 19 8.58 -13.33 -16.43
CA ALA A 19 8.08 -14.24 -17.46
C ALA A 19 7.90 -15.67 -16.94
N ARG A 20 8.60 -16.00 -15.84
CA ARG A 20 8.52 -17.32 -15.19
C ARG A 20 8.79 -17.15 -13.68
N LEU A 21 8.27 -18.10 -12.91
CA LEU A 21 8.57 -18.16 -11.49
C LEU A 21 10.03 -18.56 -11.28
N PRO A 22 10.74 -17.94 -10.30
CA PRO A 22 12.08 -18.36 -9.96
C PRO A 22 12.06 -19.77 -9.36
N THR A 23 13.05 -20.58 -9.73
CA THR A 23 13.32 -21.86 -9.08
C THR A 23 14.39 -21.69 -8.01
N PRO A 24 14.56 -22.65 -7.09
CA PRO A 24 15.63 -22.56 -6.09
C PRO A 24 16.99 -22.32 -6.76
N ALA A 25 17.77 -21.38 -6.21
CA ALA A 25 19.08 -20.96 -6.70
C ALA A 25 19.07 -20.27 -8.09
N ALA A 26 17.94 -20.04 -8.70
CA ALA A 26 17.84 -19.30 -9.95
C ALA A 26 17.77 -17.79 -9.69
N LYS A 27 18.38 -17.01 -10.58
CA LYS A 27 18.20 -15.55 -10.62
C LYS A 27 17.21 -15.18 -11.70
N VAL A 28 16.31 -14.27 -11.38
CA VAL A 28 15.43 -13.64 -12.34
C VAL A 28 15.88 -12.19 -12.48
N THR A 29 16.43 -11.83 -13.63
CA THR A 29 17.04 -10.52 -13.86
C THR A 29 16.18 -9.56 -14.66
N ASP A 30 15.10 -10.06 -15.25
CA ASP A 30 14.21 -9.33 -16.13
C ASP A 30 12.81 -9.11 -15.53
N ALA A 31 12.72 -9.16 -14.21
CA ALA A 31 11.47 -8.92 -13.51
C ALA A 31 11.11 -7.43 -13.52
N LEU A 32 9.83 -7.14 -13.74
CA LEU A 32 9.27 -5.81 -13.58
C LEU A 32 8.83 -5.62 -12.13
N ILE A 33 9.35 -4.59 -11.48
CA ILE A 33 9.00 -4.26 -10.10
C ILE A 33 7.92 -3.19 -10.09
N MET A 34 6.84 -3.46 -9.37
CA MET A 34 5.73 -2.53 -9.20
C MET A 34 5.44 -2.38 -7.71
N ARG A 35 5.03 -1.18 -7.31
CA ARG A 35 4.70 -0.86 -5.92
C ARG A 35 3.26 -0.43 -5.82
N TYR A 36 2.56 -0.97 -4.82
CA TYR A 36 1.16 -0.64 -4.55
C TYR A 36 0.97 -0.40 -3.06
N PRO A 37 0.04 0.49 -2.68
CA PRO A 37 -0.40 0.52 -1.29
C PRO A 37 -1.16 -0.78 -1.00
N GLY A 38 -0.79 -1.45 0.08
CA GLY A 38 -1.37 -2.72 0.49
C GLY A 38 -1.95 -2.66 1.90
N GLY A 39 -2.33 -3.83 2.40
CA GLY A 39 -3.06 -3.97 3.64
C GLY A 39 -4.57 -3.90 3.42
N SER A 40 -5.33 -4.59 4.26
CA SER A 40 -6.78 -4.71 4.04
C SER A 40 -7.50 -3.37 4.07
N ALA A 41 -7.14 -2.49 4.99
CA ALA A 41 -7.76 -1.17 5.09
C ALA A 41 -7.39 -0.27 3.91
N ALA A 42 -6.14 -0.24 3.49
CA ALA A 42 -5.72 0.54 2.33
C ALA A 42 -6.42 0.07 1.05
N ASN A 43 -6.53 -1.24 0.86
CA ASN A 43 -7.21 -1.82 -0.30
C ASN A 43 -8.71 -1.47 -0.31
N GLN A 44 -9.38 -1.52 0.84
CA GLN A 44 -10.78 -1.13 0.96
C GLN A 44 -10.98 0.35 0.67
N ALA A 45 -10.10 1.20 1.18
CA ALA A 45 -10.16 2.64 0.96
C ALA A 45 -10.04 2.99 -0.53
N LEU A 46 -9.07 2.39 -1.23
CA LEU A 46 -8.90 2.61 -2.67
C LEU A 46 -10.09 2.10 -3.47
N ALA A 47 -10.61 0.92 -3.14
CA ALA A 47 -11.77 0.35 -3.82
C ALA A 47 -13.01 1.23 -3.64
N ALA A 48 -13.27 1.69 -2.43
CA ALA A 48 -14.40 2.58 -2.15
C ALA A 48 -14.26 3.91 -2.89
N ARG A 49 -13.07 4.48 -2.93
CA ARG A 49 -12.83 5.72 -3.67
C ARG A 49 -13.06 5.56 -5.16
N ARG A 50 -12.65 4.47 -5.75
CA ARG A 50 -12.89 4.16 -7.17
C ARG A 50 -14.37 4.02 -7.50
N LEU A 51 -15.19 3.64 -6.51
CA LEU A 51 -16.64 3.57 -6.65
C LEU A 51 -17.35 4.89 -6.37
N GLY A 52 -16.60 5.96 -6.11
CA GLY A 52 -17.14 7.30 -5.96
C GLY A 52 -17.35 7.78 -4.54
N ALA A 53 -16.98 7.03 -3.52
CA ALA A 53 -17.08 7.47 -2.14
C ALA A 53 -16.00 8.51 -1.80
N ASN A 54 -16.31 9.42 -0.88
CA ASN A 54 -15.30 10.20 -0.19
C ASN A 54 -14.74 9.35 0.96
N VAL A 55 -13.45 9.06 0.94
CA VAL A 55 -12.85 8.10 1.86
C VAL A 55 -11.74 8.74 2.66
N ALA A 56 -11.82 8.60 3.99
CA ALA A 56 -10.73 8.87 4.90
C ALA A 56 -10.20 7.56 5.47
N LEU A 57 -8.88 7.42 5.51
CA LEU A 57 -8.21 6.25 6.06
C LEU A 57 -7.54 6.63 7.37
N ILE A 58 -7.78 5.82 8.40
CA ILE A 58 -7.14 5.95 9.70
C ILE A 58 -6.29 4.72 9.94
N GLY A 59 -5.02 4.94 10.24
CA GLY A 59 -4.07 3.84 10.45
C GLY A 59 -2.73 4.35 10.93
N ARG A 60 -1.77 3.45 10.95
CA ARG A 60 -0.39 3.76 11.37
C ARG A 60 0.60 3.17 10.38
N VAL A 61 1.68 3.91 10.19
CA VAL A 61 2.84 3.49 9.40
C VAL A 61 4.11 3.77 10.20
N GLY A 62 5.24 3.22 9.77
CA GLY A 62 6.53 3.62 10.31
C GLY A 62 7.00 4.94 9.73
N ARG A 63 8.10 5.48 10.25
CA ARG A 63 8.77 6.66 9.68
C ARG A 63 9.88 6.20 8.74
N ASP A 64 9.50 5.81 7.55
CA ASP A 64 10.44 5.24 6.58
C ASP A 64 10.01 5.57 5.14
N ALA A 65 10.86 5.23 4.20
CA ALA A 65 10.59 5.45 2.77
C ALA A 65 9.42 4.60 2.26
N ASP A 66 9.20 3.43 2.83
CA ASP A 66 8.07 2.56 2.45
C ASP A 66 6.74 3.22 2.85
N ALA A 67 6.69 3.86 4.01
CA ALA A 67 5.52 4.65 4.42
C ALA A 67 5.27 5.79 3.45
N ASP A 68 6.29 6.56 3.10
CA ASP A 68 6.16 7.68 2.17
C ASP A 68 5.63 7.21 0.82
N ALA A 69 6.14 6.10 0.31
CA ALA A 69 5.69 5.52 -0.96
C ALA A 69 4.23 5.07 -0.90
N ALA A 70 3.83 4.35 0.15
CA ALA A 70 2.45 3.88 0.31
C ALA A 70 1.47 5.05 0.45
N LEU A 71 1.82 6.06 1.25
CA LEU A 71 0.96 7.23 1.48
C LEU A 71 0.83 8.09 0.23
N ALA A 72 1.91 8.25 -0.54
CA ALA A 72 1.84 8.98 -1.81
C ALA A 72 0.87 8.31 -2.79
N LEU A 73 0.92 6.99 -2.90
CA LEU A 73 0.02 6.23 -3.76
C LEU A 73 -1.45 6.34 -3.32
N LEU A 74 -1.71 6.30 -2.00
CA LEU A 74 -3.05 6.49 -1.46
C LEU A 74 -3.58 7.89 -1.74
N ARG A 75 -2.75 8.90 -1.54
CA ARG A 75 -3.12 10.29 -1.82
C ARG A 75 -3.42 10.49 -3.31
N GLU A 76 -2.59 9.96 -4.19
CA GLU A 76 -2.82 10.01 -5.63
C GLU A 76 -4.11 9.30 -6.03
N GLY A 77 -4.48 8.25 -5.32
CA GLY A 77 -5.74 7.54 -5.51
C GLY A 77 -6.96 8.27 -4.97
N GLY A 78 -6.79 9.42 -4.34
CA GLY A 78 -7.88 10.26 -3.84
C GLY A 78 -8.34 9.93 -2.42
N VAL A 79 -7.57 9.17 -1.67
CA VAL A 79 -7.87 8.83 -0.26
C VAL A 79 -7.33 9.92 0.66
N ASP A 80 -8.15 10.38 1.60
CA ASP A 80 -7.72 11.29 2.64
C ASP A 80 -6.92 10.53 3.69
N ILE A 81 -5.65 10.89 3.85
CA ILE A 81 -4.70 10.23 4.76
C ILE A 81 -4.34 11.09 5.97
N ALA A 82 -5.11 12.16 6.24
CA ALA A 82 -4.83 13.03 7.39
C ALA A 82 -4.90 12.29 8.74
N GLY A 83 -5.67 11.19 8.81
CA GLY A 83 -5.77 10.34 10.00
C GLY A 83 -4.72 9.23 10.09
N VAL A 84 -3.70 9.23 9.23
CA VAL A 84 -2.62 8.25 9.29
C VAL A 84 -1.45 8.83 10.08
N ASP A 85 -1.08 8.15 11.16
CA ASP A 85 0.04 8.53 12.01
C ASP A 85 1.30 7.74 11.68
N ALA A 86 2.44 8.41 11.67
CA ALA A 86 3.74 7.77 11.59
C ALA A 86 4.30 7.53 12.99
N VAL A 87 4.66 6.29 13.29
CA VAL A 87 5.22 5.92 14.59
C VAL A 87 6.71 5.64 14.48
N PRO A 88 7.55 6.15 15.41
CA PRO A 88 9.00 6.05 15.26
C PRO A 88 9.58 4.68 15.57
N ASP A 89 8.86 3.84 16.31
CA ASP A 89 9.41 2.60 16.87
C ASP A 89 9.03 1.35 16.07
N ALA A 90 8.40 1.52 14.92
CA ALA A 90 7.98 0.40 14.08
C ALA A 90 8.26 0.69 12.61
N ALA A 91 8.57 -0.35 11.86
CA ALA A 91 8.69 -0.27 10.41
C ALA A 91 7.31 -0.39 9.77
N THR A 92 7.15 0.23 8.59
CA THR A 92 5.98 0.02 7.75
C THR A 92 5.99 -1.43 7.23
N GLY A 93 4.83 -2.08 7.25
CA GLY A 93 4.69 -3.42 6.71
C GLY A 93 4.98 -3.46 5.22
N VAL A 94 5.67 -4.49 4.77
CA VAL A 94 6.01 -4.70 3.36
C VAL A 94 5.64 -6.12 2.99
N ALA A 95 4.95 -6.29 1.88
CA ALA A 95 4.69 -7.58 1.28
C ALA A 95 5.50 -7.71 -0.01
N LEU A 96 6.19 -8.82 -0.17
CA LEU A 96 6.92 -9.16 -1.39
C LEU A 96 6.13 -10.23 -2.13
N ILE A 97 5.73 -9.91 -3.34
CA ILE A 97 4.85 -10.76 -4.15
C ILE A 97 5.51 -11.05 -5.49
N ALA A 98 5.58 -12.30 -5.82
CA ALA A 98 6.15 -12.75 -7.09
C ALA A 98 5.08 -13.23 -8.07
#